data_4b69b802a3c92c8be565bd682d0b4575
#
_entry.id   4b69b802a3c92c8be565bd682d0b4575
#
_cell.length_a   1.000
_cell.length_b   1.000
_cell.length_c   1.000
_cell.angle_alpha   90.00
_cell.angle_beta   90.00
_cell.angle_gamma   90.00
#
_symmetry.space_group_name_H-M   'P 1'
#
loop_
_entity.id
_entity.type
_entity.pdbx_description
1 polymer ?
#
loop_
_entity_poly.entity_id
_entity_poly.type
_entity_poly.pdbx_seq_one_letter_code
_entity_poly.pdbx_strand_id
1 'polypeptide(L)'
;MDRDSLENRHIWPKDGKEMVYIPEGEFLYGENKEKVSLPAYWIDKTPVTNTEFARFVGATGYVTTAEKTGIGCANTRGKWEDIEGANWRYPGGHGLGDIESMADHPVVQVSWEDATAYAEWAGKRLPTEQEWEKAARGDDGREYPWGNQEPTRELCNFDKHEGRTTPVGKYSPQGDSPFGCVDMSGNIWEWTASQDGDNGRVLRGGGWSHPAKYVRLVLRSVHDPEECYDTDGFRCARCL
;
A
#
# COMPACT_ATOMS: atom_id res chain seq x y z
N MET A 1 -2.33 -27.64 -7.64
CA MET A 1 -1.73 -26.36 -8.00
C MET A 1 -1.71 -26.28 -9.52
N ASP A 2 -2.50 -25.39 -10.07
CA ASP A 2 -2.65 -25.24 -11.51
C ASP A 2 -1.34 -24.68 -12.11
N ARG A 3 -0.91 -25.16 -13.28
CA ARG A 3 0.31 -24.66 -13.96
C ARG A 3 0.23 -23.16 -14.25
N ASP A 4 -0.97 -22.64 -14.52
CA ASP A 4 -1.22 -21.21 -14.79
C ASP A 4 -0.91 -20.30 -13.58
N SER A 5 -0.97 -20.83 -12.35
CA SER A 5 -0.69 -20.05 -11.15
C SER A 5 0.79 -19.72 -10.92
N LEU A 6 1.71 -20.47 -11.53
CA LEU A 6 3.16 -20.25 -11.39
C LEU A 6 3.71 -19.30 -12.47
N GLU A 7 3.07 -19.22 -13.63
CA GLU A 7 3.48 -18.29 -14.71
C GLU A 7 3.13 -16.82 -14.41
N ASN A 8 2.16 -16.59 -13.50
CA ASN A 8 1.67 -15.29 -13.12
C ASN A 8 2.33 -14.71 -11.85
N ARG A 9 3.43 -15.31 -11.36
CA ARG A 9 4.18 -14.85 -10.18
C ARG A 9 5.66 -14.79 -10.49
N HIS A 10 6.31 -13.72 -10.07
CA HIS A 10 7.73 -13.50 -10.27
C HIS A 10 8.37 -12.95 -9.00
N ILE A 11 9.48 -13.53 -8.57
CA ILE A 11 10.31 -12.96 -7.50
C ILE A 11 11.26 -11.94 -8.13
N TRP A 12 11.06 -10.67 -7.80
CA TRP A 12 11.88 -9.61 -8.34
C TRP A 12 13.30 -9.66 -7.73
N PRO A 13 14.36 -9.78 -8.54
CA PRO A 13 15.68 -10.13 -8.02
C PRO A 13 16.33 -9.01 -7.19
N LYS A 14 15.96 -7.75 -7.39
CA LYS A 14 16.61 -6.62 -6.71
C LYS A 14 16.19 -6.50 -5.24
N ASP A 15 14.92 -6.62 -4.94
CA ASP A 15 14.36 -6.50 -3.59
C ASP A 15 13.82 -7.82 -3.00
N GLY A 16 13.77 -8.88 -3.81
CA GLY A 16 13.27 -10.19 -3.40
C GLY A 16 11.73 -10.25 -3.29
N LYS A 17 11.02 -9.23 -3.78
CA LYS A 17 9.57 -9.12 -3.68
C LYS A 17 8.85 -10.03 -4.67
N GLU A 18 7.81 -10.74 -4.21
CA GLU A 18 6.89 -11.45 -5.09
C GLU A 18 6.00 -10.43 -5.81
N MET A 19 5.94 -10.53 -7.13
CA MET A 19 5.07 -9.72 -7.97
C MET A 19 4.01 -10.59 -8.64
N VAL A 20 2.84 -9.99 -8.88
CA VAL A 20 1.69 -10.60 -9.56
C VAL A 20 1.55 -9.97 -10.93
N TYR A 21 1.30 -10.80 -11.95
CA TYR A 21 1.01 -10.37 -13.31
C TYR A 21 -0.44 -9.93 -13.43
N ILE A 22 -0.65 -8.71 -13.92
CA ILE A 22 -1.97 -8.19 -14.24
C ILE A 22 -2.09 -8.12 -15.75
N PRO A 23 -3.02 -8.88 -16.37
CA PRO A 23 -3.16 -8.95 -17.82
C PRO A 23 -3.65 -7.63 -18.41
N GLU A 24 -3.30 -7.39 -19.67
CA GLU A 24 -3.91 -6.31 -20.45
C GLU A 24 -5.42 -6.50 -20.57
N GLY A 25 -6.14 -5.41 -20.77
CA GLY A 25 -7.58 -5.46 -21.04
C GLY A 25 -8.39 -4.41 -20.29
N GLU A 26 -9.69 -4.43 -20.56
CA GLU A 26 -10.65 -3.54 -19.91
C GLU A 26 -10.98 -3.97 -18.49
N PHE A 27 -11.27 -3.00 -17.64
CA PHE A 27 -11.87 -3.19 -16.32
C PHE A 27 -12.83 -2.04 -15.99
N LEU A 28 -13.62 -2.18 -14.96
CA LEU A 28 -14.62 -1.21 -14.51
C LEU A 28 -14.01 -0.30 -13.41
N TYR A 29 -13.58 0.90 -13.79
CA TYR A 29 -12.90 1.87 -12.95
C TYR A 29 -13.87 2.81 -12.23
N GLY A 30 -13.56 3.14 -10.98
CA GLY A 30 -14.23 4.17 -10.20
C GLY A 30 -15.65 3.82 -9.76
N GLU A 31 -16.32 4.77 -9.14
CA GLU A 31 -17.69 4.62 -8.63
C GLU A 31 -18.70 4.39 -9.77
N ASN A 32 -18.51 5.07 -10.89
CA ASN A 32 -19.40 4.96 -12.06
C ASN A 32 -19.11 3.74 -12.94
N LYS A 33 -18.11 2.93 -12.59
CA LYS A 33 -17.71 1.73 -13.34
C LYS A 33 -17.42 2.02 -14.82
N GLU A 34 -16.63 3.07 -15.04
CA GLU A 34 -16.21 3.45 -16.39
C GLU A 34 -15.25 2.40 -16.96
N LYS A 35 -15.44 2.07 -18.24
CA LYS A 35 -14.55 1.13 -18.92
C LYS A 35 -13.19 1.78 -19.19
N VAL A 36 -12.15 1.24 -18.60
CA VAL A 36 -10.76 1.65 -18.82
C VAL A 36 -9.95 0.46 -19.29
N SER A 37 -9.15 0.65 -20.31
CA SER A 37 -8.22 -0.37 -20.82
C SER A 37 -6.80 -0.05 -20.38
N LEU A 38 -6.12 -1.02 -19.77
CA LEU A 38 -4.72 -0.91 -19.36
C LEU A 38 -3.87 -1.96 -20.09
N PRO A 39 -2.61 -1.63 -20.41
CA PRO A 39 -1.64 -2.65 -20.82
C PRO A 39 -1.35 -3.61 -19.67
N ALA A 40 -0.72 -4.74 -19.97
CA ALA A 40 -0.26 -5.66 -18.93
C ALA A 40 0.90 -5.05 -18.12
N TYR A 41 0.98 -5.41 -16.83
CA TYR A 41 2.01 -4.96 -15.91
C TYR A 41 2.22 -5.95 -14.75
N TRP A 42 3.32 -5.78 -14.04
CA TRP A 42 3.57 -6.46 -12.77
C TRP A 42 3.29 -5.50 -11.61
N ILE A 43 2.75 -6.03 -10.51
CA ILE A 43 2.55 -5.28 -9.26
C ILE A 43 3.02 -6.13 -8.08
N ASP A 44 3.57 -5.51 -7.05
CA ASP A 44 3.94 -6.21 -5.82
C ASP A 44 2.70 -6.87 -5.20
N LYS A 45 2.84 -8.13 -4.82
CA LYS A 45 1.76 -8.91 -4.21
C LYS A 45 1.27 -8.30 -2.91
N THR A 46 2.18 -7.77 -2.10
CA THR A 46 1.90 -7.12 -0.81
C THR A 46 2.50 -5.72 -0.78
N PRO A 47 2.06 -4.85 0.13
CA PRO A 47 2.78 -3.61 0.43
C PRO A 47 4.25 -3.88 0.77
N VAL A 48 5.13 -2.89 0.57
CA VAL A 48 6.53 -2.96 0.99
C VAL A 48 6.60 -3.04 2.51
N THR A 49 7.35 -4.03 3.02
CA THR A 49 7.50 -4.26 4.46
C THR A 49 8.64 -3.46 5.07
N ASN A 50 8.65 -3.36 6.41
CA ASN A 50 9.75 -2.74 7.16
C ASN A 50 11.10 -3.41 6.85
N THR A 51 11.14 -4.75 6.74
CA THR A 51 12.34 -5.51 6.35
C THR A 51 12.84 -5.10 4.97
N GLU A 52 11.95 -4.99 3.99
CA GLU A 52 12.32 -4.63 2.63
C GLU A 52 12.81 -3.18 2.54
N PHE A 53 12.13 -2.26 3.23
CA PHE A 53 12.54 -0.87 3.29
C PHE A 53 13.88 -0.69 4.02
N ALA A 54 14.12 -1.45 5.11
CA ALA A 54 15.40 -1.45 5.81
C ALA A 54 16.57 -1.89 4.91
N ARG A 55 16.35 -2.86 3.98
CA ARG A 55 17.36 -3.24 2.98
C ARG A 55 17.70 -2.10 2.04
N PHE A 56 16.70 -1.35 1.57
CA PHE A 56 16.89 -0.16 0.76
C PHE A 56 17.74 0.88 1.48
N VAL A 57 17.34 1.24 2.71
CA VAL A 57 18.08 2.23 3.51
C VAL A 57 19.50 1.75 3.79
N GLY A 58 19.67 0.47 4.16
CA GLY A 58 21.00 -0.11 4.40
C GLY A 58 21.91 -0.13 3.18
N ALA A 59 21.33 -0.30 1.97
CA ALA A 59 22.09 -0.34 0.72
C ALA A 59 22.45 1.05 0.17
N THR A 60 21.69 2.09 0.52
CA THR A 60 21.79 3.42 -0.09
C THR A 60 22.21 4.51 0.88
N GLY A 61 22.02 4.32 2.17
CA GLY A 61 22.15 5.38 3.17
C GLY A 61 21.03 6.44 3.07
N TYR A 62 19.90 6.07 2.46
CA TYR A 62 18.77 7.01 2.27
C TYR A 62 18.25 7.51 3.62
N VAL A 63 17.96 8.80 3.70
CA VAL A 63 17.34 9.46 4.85
C VAL A 63 15.95 9.92 4.43
N THR A 64 14.90 9.45 5.11
CA THR A 64 13.51 9.73 4.76
C THR A 64 13.09 11.16 5.08
N THR A 65 11.98 11.60 4.53
CA THR A 65 11.40 12.92 4.77
C THR A 65 11.13 13.12 6.27
N ALA A 66 10.49 12.16 6.94
CA ALA A 66 10.25 12.22 8.38
C ALA A 66 11.55 12.25 9.22
N GLU A 67 12.61 11.55 8.81
CA GLU A 67 13.92 11.63 9.47
C GLU A 67 14.60 13.00 9.28
N LYS A 68 14.42 13.65 8.12
CA LYS A 68 14.97 15.00 7.85
C LYS A 68 14.23 16.10 8.60
N THR A 69 12.90 16.01 8.67
CA THR A 69 12.05 17.00 9.36
C THR A 69 12.04 16.79 10.88
N GLY A 70 12.30 15.56 11.33
CA GLY A 70 12.19 15.15 12.73
C GLY A 70 10.75 14.94 13.19
N ILE A 71 9.77 14.97 12.28
CA ILE A 71 8.34 14.91 12.60
C ILE A 71 7.64 13.95 11.63
N GLY A 72 6.77 13.10 12.18
CA GLY A 72 5.77 12.35 11.42
C GLY A 72 4.40 12.54 12.06
N CYS A 73 3.34 12.11 11.41
CA CYS A 73 1.98 12.26 11.89
C CYS A 73 1.38 10.91 12.28
N ALA A 74 0.72 10.84 13.43
CA ALA A 74 0.08 9.61 13.90
C ALA A 74 -1.34 9.87 14.45
N ASN A 75 -2.18 8.82 14.37
CA ASN A 75 -3.52 8.89 14.94
C ASN A 75 -3.51 8.60 16.44
N THR A 76 -3.47 9.65 17.26
CA THR A 76 -3.53 9.56 18.71
C THR A 76 -4.95 9.79 19.20
N ARG A 77 -5.58 8.77 19.81
CA ARG A 77 -6.93 8.84 20.38
C ARG A 77 -8.01 9.40 19.44
N GLY A 78 -7.86 9.17 18.12
CA GLY A 78 -8.82 9.62 17.11
C GLY A 78 -8.54 11.01 16.53
N LYS A 79 -7.40 11.61 16.85
CA LYS A 79 -6.91 12.85 16.25
C LYS A 79 -5.58 12.61 15.57
N TRP A 80 -5.36 13.27 14.46
CA TRP A 80 -4.07 13.33 13.79
C TRP A 80 -3.22 14.39 14.48
N GLU A 81 -2.04 14.01 14.91
CA GLU A 81 -1.12 14.88 15.64
C GLU A 81 0.31 14.68 15.12
N ASP A 82 1.04 15.77 15.01
CA ASP A 82 2.46 15.73 14.71
C ASP A 82 3.22 15.14 15.91
N ILE A 83 4.02 14.12 15.64
CA ILE A 83 4.79 13.39 16.65
C ILE A 83 6.27 13.59 16.38
N GLU A 84 6.94 14.25 17.31
CA GLU A 84 8.40 14.42 17.27
C GLU A 84 9.11 13.07 17.31
N GLY A 85 10.05 12.86 16.38
CA GLY A 85 10.83 11.64 16.24
C GLY A 85 10.07 10.47 15.59
N ALA A 86 8.79 10.65 15.19
CA ALA A 86 8.10 9.64 14.40
C ALA A 86 8.72 9.55 12.99
N ASN A 87 9.02 8.35 12.57
CA ASN A 87 9.57 8.01 11.27
C ASN A 87 9.35 6.51 11.00
N TRP A 88 9.83 6.00 9.87
CA TRP A 88 9.63 4.60 9.50
C TRP A 88 10.20 3.58 10.53
N ARG A 89 11.25 3.94 11.31
CA ARG A 89 11.82 3.09 12.36
C ARG A 89 11.02 3.15 13.67
N TYR A 90 10.39 4.27 13.93
CA TYR A 90 9.62 4.57 15.13
C TYR A 90 8.26 5.16 14.73
N PRO A 91 7.33 4.37 14.19
CA PRO A 91 6.10 4.89 13.62
C PRO A 91 5.23 5.73 14.57
N GLY A 92 5.29 5.46 15.85
CA GLY A 92 4.61 6.22 16.91
C GLY A 92 5.50 7.24 17.63
N GLY A 93 6.74 7.45 17.17
CA GLY A 93 7.73 8.27 17.85
C GLY A 93 8.61 7.48 18.83
N HIS A 94 9.66 8.12 19.34
CA HIS A 94 10.59 7.48 20.25
C HIS A 94 9.90 6.98 21.53
N GLY A 95 10.20 5.73 21.93
CA GLY A 95 9.68 5.12 23.15
C GLY A 95 8.31 4.44 23.02
N LEU A 96 7.67 4.48 21.87
CA LEU A 96 6.40 3.79 21.59
C LEU A 96 6.56 2.50 20.77
N GLY A 97 7.75 1.92 20.75
CA GLY A 97 8.12 0.73 20.00
C GLY A 97 8.89 1.09 18.73
N ASP A 98 9.58 0.09 18.20
CA ASP A 98 10.33 0.14 16.96
C ASP A 98 9.87 -0.96 15.99
N ILE A 99 10.43 -0.96 14.82
CA ILE A 99 10.11 -1.95 13.78
C ILE A 99 10.70 -3.34 14.03
N GLU A 100 11.50 -3.58 15.08
CA GLU A 100 12.13 -4.89 15.33
C GLU A 100 11.07 -5.98 15.51
N SER A 101 9.96 -5.64 16.20
CA SER A 101 8.81 -6.54 16.38
C SER A 101 7.80 -6.48 15.22
N MET A 102 8.03 -5.64 14.21
CA MET A 102 7.12 -5.37 13.09
C MET A 102 7.80 -5.57 11.73
N ALA A 103 8.73 -6.51 11.65
CA ALA A 103 9.54 -6.77 10.46
C ALA A 103 8.70 -6.99 9.19
N ASP A 104 7.61 -7.75 9.32
CA ASP A 104 6.69 -8.11 8.23
C ASP A 104 5.47 -7.18 8.12
N HIS A 105 5.41 -6.11 8.90
CA HIS A 105 4.38 -5.09 8.73
C HIS A 105 4.73 -4.19 7.55
N PRO A 106 3.73 -3.57 6.89
CA PRO A 106 4.00 -2.56 5.88
C PRO A 106 4.78 -1.39 6.49
N VAL A 107 5.73 -0.86 5.74
CA VAL A 107 6.41 0.38 6.11
C VAL A 107 5.41 1.54 6.06
N VAL A 108 5.46 2.39 7.07
CA VAL A 108 4.65 3.61 7.19
C VAL A 108 5.54 4.79 7.60
N GLN A 109 4.97 5.99 7.77
CA GLN A 109 5.75 7.22 8.00
C GLN A 109 6.74 7.52 6.86
N VAL A 110 6.32 7.22 5.64
CA VAL A 110 7.07 7.47 4.41
C VAL A 110 6.28 8.41 3.50
N SER A 111 6.96 9.40 2.97
CA SER A 111 6.42 10.35 2.00
C SER A 111 6.28 9.71 0.61
N TRP A 112 5.60 10.39 -0.31
CA TRP A 112 5.55 9.97 -1.70
C TRP A 112 6.94 9.91 -2.34
N GLU A 113 7.81 10.84 -1.96
CA GLU A 113 9.20 10.88 -2.44
C GLU A 113 10.03 9.71 -1.92
N ASP A 114 9.85 9.34 -0.63
CA ASP A 114 10.49 8.16 -0.04
C ASP A 114 10.05 6.87 -0.75
N ALA A 115 8.75 6.75 -1.03
CA ALA A 115 8.18 5.62 -1.76
C ALA A 115 8.70 5.53 -3.20
N THR A 116 8.83 6.68 -3.87
CA THR A 116 9.40 6.78 -5.23
C THR A 116 10.87 6.40 -5.23
N ALA A 117 11.65 6.89 -4.26
CA ALA A 117 13.09 6.56 -4.15
C ALA A 117 13.32 5.05 -3.94
N TYR A 118 12.48 4.39 -3.10
CA TYR A 118 12.51 2.93 -2.98
C TYR A 118 12.21 2.25 -4.32
N ALA A 119 11.12 2.66 -4.98
CA ALA A 119 10.70 2.06 -6.22
C ALA A 119 11.78 2.16 -7.31
N GLU A 120 12.40 3.31 -7.47
CA GLU A 120 13.52 3.54 -8.40
C GLU A 120 14.73 2.67 -8.05
N TRP A 121 15.13 2.59 -6.76
CA TRP A 121 16.20 1.70 -6.32
C TRP A 121 15.91 0.25 -6.67
N ALA A 122 14.65 -0.19 -6.50
CA ALA A 122 14.22 -1.54 -6.85
C ALA A 122 14.12 -1.79 -8.37
N GLY A 123 14.27 -0.74 -9.22
CA GLY A 123 14.05 -0.81 -10.67
C GLY A 123 12.57 -0.97 -11.03
N LYS A 124 11.72 -0.38 -10.22
CA LYS A 124 10.25 -0.35 -10.29
C LYS A 124 9.74 1.10 -10.32
N ARG A 125 8.45 1.28 -10.19
CA ARG A 125 7.76 2.56 -10.02
C ARG A 125 6.55 2.38 -9.10
N LEU A 126 5.94 3.47 -8.66
CA LEU A 126 4.62 3.39 -8.05
C LEU A 126 3.56 3.02 -9.12
N PRO A 127 2.50 2.30 -8.76
CA PRO A 127 1.37 2.08 -9.66
C PRO A 127 0.60 3.39 -9.88
N THR A 128 -0.02 3.57 -11.02
CA THR A 128 -1.09 4.57 -11.17
C THR A 128 -2.30 4.13 -10.33
N GLU A 129 -3.19 5.06 -9.97
CA GLU A 129 -4.42 4.70 -9.25
C GLU A 129 -5.31 3.73 -10.03
N GLN A 130 -5.30 3.80 -11.37
CA GLN A 130 -6.04 2.89 -12.22
C GLN A 130 -5.42 1.48 -12.22
N GLU A 131 -4.08 1.37 -12.28
CA GLU A 131 -3.39 0.08 -12.15
C GLU A 131 -3.63 -0.53 -10.76
N TRP A 132 -3.52 0.28 -9.72
CA TRP A 132 -3.80 -0.15 -8.35
C TRP A 132 -5.24 -0.70 -8.23
N GLU A 133 -6.25 0.05 -8.75
CA GLU A 133 -7.65 -0.37 -8.68
C GLU A 133 -7.93 -1.63 -9.50
N LYS A 134 -7.36 -1.77 -10.71
CA LYS A 134 -7.49 -2.99 -11.50
C LYS A 134 -6.92 -4.21 -10.77
N ALA A 135 -5.72 -4.08 -10.18
CA ALA A 135 -5.09 -5.15 -9.42
C ALA A 135 -5.93 -5.59 -8.20
N ALA A 136 -6.62 -4.63 -7.57
CA ALA A 136 -7.46 -4.86 -6.41
C ALA A 136 -8.84 -5.42 -6.75
N ARG A 137 -9.47 -4.91 -7.82
CA ARG A 137 -10.86 -5.15 -8.18
C ARG A 137 -11.07 -6.31 -9.13
N GLY A 138 -10.09 -6.60 -10.01
CA GLY A 138 -10.34 -7.45 -11.17
C GLY A 138 -11.19 -6.74 -12.22
N ASP A 139 -11.91 -7.51 -13.02
CA ASP A 139 -12.66 -7.02 -14.19
C ASP A 139 -14.17 -6.87 -13.94
N ASP A 140 -14.69 -7.39 -12.84
CA ASP A 140 -16.12 -7.51 -12.57
C ASP A 140 -16.75 -6.33 -11.82
N GLY A 141 -15.96 -5.32 -11.45
CA GLY A 141 -16.46 -4.10 -10.79
C GLY A 141 -16.93 -4.29 -9.35
N ARG A 142 -16.36 -5.24 -8.63
CA ARG A 142 -16.64 -5.50 -7.21
C ARG A 142 -16.27 -4.34 -6.31
N GLU A 143 -16.87 -4.28 -5.11
CA GLU A 143 -16.66 -3.20 -4.13
C GLU A 143 -15.37 -3.36 -3.32
N TYR A 144 -14.97 -4.62 -3.05
CA TYR A 144 -13.80 -5.00 -2.24
C TYR A 144 -13.02 -6.11 -2.95
N PRO A 145 -11.77 -6.38 -2.58
CA PRO A 145 -10.97 -7.43 -3.23
C PRO A 145 -11.64 -8.80 -3.23
N TRP A 146 -12.32 -9.14 -2.14
CA TRP A 146 -13.04 -10.41 -1.95
C TRP A 146 -14.46 -10.46 -2.55
N GLY A 147 -14.99 -9.35 -3.08
CA GLY A 147 -16.33 -9.27 -3.67
C GLY A 147 -17.14 -8.09 -3.16
N ASN A 148 -18.45 -8.29 -2.94
CA ASN A 148 -19.38 -7.23 -2.52
C ASN A 148 -19.86 -7.38 -1.06
N GLN A 149 -19.28 -8.32 -0.31
CA GLN A 149 -19.57 -8.47 1.11
C GLN A 149 -18.91 -7.33 1.90
N GLU A 150 -19.65 -6.74 2.85
CA GLU A 150 -19.11 -5.74 3.77
C GLU A 150 -17.85 -6.24 4.49
N PRO A 151 -16.88 -5.35 4.77
CA PRO A 151 -15.64 -5.73 5.43
C PRO A 151 -15.89 -6.28 6.84
N THR A 152 -15.17 -7.33 7.18
CA THR A 152 -15.14 -7.92 8.52
C THR A 152 -13.71 -7.99 9.04
N ARG A 153 -13.56 -8.28 10.34
CA ARG A 153 -12.24 -8.40 10.99
C ARG A 153 -11.42 -9.61 10.50
N GLU A 154 -12.06 -10.52 9.77
CA GLU A 154 -11.43 -11.68 9.14
C GLU A 154 -10.96 -11.40 7.71
N LEU A 155 -11.38 -10.27 7.11
CA LEU A 155 -11.10 -9.92 5.73
C LEU A 155 -10.06 -8.82 5.56
N CYS A 156 -10.00 -7.86 6.51
CA CYS A 156 -9.02 -6.77 6.45
C CYS A 156 -8.87 -6.05 7.80
N ASN A 157 -7.83 -5.23 7.90
CA ASN A 157 -7.55 -4.39 9.07
C ASN A 157 -8.14 -2.99 8.89
N PHE A 158 -9.15 -2.64 9.68
CA PHE A 158 -9.83 -1.34 9.64
C PHE A 158 -10.42 -1.00 11.02
N ASP A 159 -10.93 0.21 11.19
CA ASP A 159 -11.67 0.69 12.38
C ASP A 159 -10.92 0.45 13.71
N LYS A 160 -9.59 0.53 13.67
CA LYS A 160 -8.69 0.40 14.84
C LYS A 160 -8.80 -0.92 15.60
N HIS A 161 -9.41 -1.98 15.03
CA HIS A 161 -9.63 -3.22 15.77
C HIS A 161 -8.33 -3.93 16.18
N GLU A 162 -7.24 -3.74 15.40
CA GLU A 162 -5.90 -4.23 15.76
C GLU A 162 -5.05 -3.15 16.46
N GLY A 163 -5.52 -1.89 16.47
CA GLY A 163 -4.84 -0.76 17.10
C GLY A 163 -3.60 -0.25 16.38
N ARG A 164 -3.18 -0.90 15.29
CA ARG A 164 -2.01 -0.57 14.44
C ARG A 164 -2.06 -1.38 13.14
N THR A 165 -1.06 -1.21 12.28
CA THR A 165 -0.86 -2.10 11.13
C THR A 165 -0.71 -3.56 11.55
N THR A 166 -0.95 -4.49 10.63
CA THR A 166 -0.72 -5.94 10.81
C THR A 166 0.34 -6.46 9.86
N PRO A 167 0.97 -7.61 10.14
CA PRO A 167 1.82 -8.28 9.17
C PRO A 167 1.12 -8.44 7.83
N VAL A 168 1.82 -8.21 6.73
CA VAL A 168 1.26 -8.39 5.39
C VAL A 168 0.79 -9.82 5.21
N GLY A 169 -0.37 -10.01 4.60
CA GLY A 169 -0.95 -11.32 4.37
C GLY A 169 -1.69 -11.95 5.55
N LYS A 170 -1.87 -11.24 6.65
CA LYS A 170 -2.64 -11.76 7.80
C LYS A 170 -4.04 -12.25 7.41
N TYR A 171 -4.65 -11.62 6.42
CA TYR A 171 -6.02 -11.90 5.96
C TYR A 171 -6.10 -12.75 4.68
N SER A 172 -4.94 -13.22 4.20
CA SER A 172 -4.88 -14.09 3.02
C SER A 172 -5.29 -15.54 3.40
N PRO A 173 -5.98 -16.28 2.51
CA PRO A 173 -6.40 -15.88 1.16
C PRO A 173 -7.77 -15.19 1.09
N GLN A 174 -8.50 -15.04 2.20
CA GLN A 174 -9.88 -14.57 2.19
C GLN A 174 -10.01 -13.08 1.79
N GLY A 175 -9.02 -12.26 2.13
CA GLY A 175 -8.95 -10.84 1.80
C GLY A 175 -8.28 -10.53 0.45
N ASP A 176 -7.83 -11.55 -0.29
CA ASP A 176 -7.05 -11.38 -1.51
C ASP A 176 -7.90 -10.90 -2.70
N SER A 177 -7.27 -10.21 -3.62
CA SER A 177 -7.88 -9.79 -4.88
C SER A 177 -8.02 -10.97 -5.86
N PRO A 178 -8.82 -10.83 -6.95
CA PRO A 178 -8.95 -11.87 -7.98
C PRO A 178 -7.62 -12.28 -8.60
N PHE A 179 -6.67 -11.35 -8.68
CA PHE A 179 -5.33 -11.63 -9.20
C PHE A 179 -4.36 -12.17 -8.15
N GLY A 180 -4.77 -12.21 -6.86
CA GLY A 180 -3.95 -12.67 -5.74
C GLY A 180 -3.07 -11.58 -5.13
N CYS A 181 -3.38 -10.30 -5.36
CA CYS A 181 -2.80 -9.21 -4.59
C CYS A 181 -3.40 -9.19 -3.18
N VAL A 182 -2.57 -8.95 -2.19
CA VAL A 182 -2.87 -9.08 -0.78
C VAL A 182 -2.93 -7.71 -0.12
N ASP A 183 -3.79 -7.56 0.90
CA ASP A 183 -3.98 -6.31 1.66
C ASP A 183 -4.35 -5.08 0.79
N MET A 184 -5.16 -5.31 -0.27
CA MET A 184 -5.64 -4.22 -1.15
C MET A 184 -6.78 -3.39 -0.52
N SER A 185 -7.29 -3.79 0.64
CA SER A 185 -8.29 -3.06 1.42
C SER A 185 -7.90 -3.07 2.89
N GLY A 186 -7.80 -1.90 3.50
CA GLY A 186 -7.39 -1.75 4.89
C GLY A 186 -5.86 -1.88 5.07
N ASN A 187 -5.44 -1.94 6.30
CA ASN A 187 -4.08 -1.95 6.79
C ASN A 187 -3.38 -0.60 6.59
N ILE A 188 -3.08 -0.21 5.36
CA ILE A 188 -2.49 1.10 5.04
C ILE A 188 -3.13 1.73 3.80
N TRP A 189 -3.10 3.06 3.73
CA TRP A 189 -3.21 3.78 2.49
C TRP A 189 -1.92 3.59 1.68
N GLU A 190 -2.04 3.46 0.37
CA GLU A 190 -0.92 3.22 -0.51
C GLU A 190 -0.73 4.36 -1.50
N TRP A 191 0.46 4.98 -1.47
CA TRP A 191 0.87 5.98 -2.44
C TRP A 191 0.82 5.45 -3.86
N THR A 192 0.28 6.26 -4.76
CA THR A 192 0.27 5.99 -6.21
C THR A 192 1.08 7.03 -6.98
N ALA A 193 1.37 6.75 -8.24
CA ALA A 193 2.00 7.72 -9.14
C ALA A 193 1.03 8.83 -9.60
N SER A 194 -0.27 8.68 -9.33
CA SER A 194 -1.30 9.62 -9.81
C SER A 194 -1.30 10.90 -9.01
N GLN A 195 -1.46 12.02 -9.72
CA GLN A 195 -1.55 13.35 -9.16
C GLN A 195 -3.01 13.83 -9.16
N ASP A 196 -3.37 14.64 -8.17
CA ASP A 196 -4.66 15.33 -8.10
C ASP A 196 -4.44 16.79 -7.71
N GLY A 197 -4.93 17.71 -8.54
CA GLY A 197 -4.65 19.13 -8.41
C GLY A 197 -3.18 19.47 -8.70
N ASP A 198 -2.71 20.58 -8.14
CA ASP A 198 -1.37 21.12 -8.43
C ASP A 198 -0.25 20.30 -7.76
N ASN A 199 -0.45 19.86 -6.52
CA ASN A 199 0.59 19.16 -5.74
C ASN A 199 0.14 17.85 -5.09
N GLY A 200 -1.16 17.56 -5.01
CA GLY A 200 -1.67 16.38 -4.31
C GLY A 200 -1.27 15.06 -4.98
N ARG A 201 -1.00 14.04 -4.18
CA ARG A 201 -0.78 12.67 -4.63
C ARG A 201 -1.90 11.76 -4.13
N VAL A 202 -2.34 10.87 -5.02
CA VAL A 202 -3.46 9.97 -4.72
C VAL A 202 -2.98 8.76 -3.93
N LEU A 203 -3.72 8.43 -2.86
CA LEU A 203 -3.58 7.20 -2.09
C LEU A 203 -4.83 6.33 -2.24
N ARG A 204 -4.64 5.02 -2.11
CA ARG A 204 -5.68 4.01 -2.26
C ARG A 204 -5.65 2.99 -1.11
N GLY A 205 -6.76 2.28 -0.88
CA GLY A 205 -6.84 1.11 0.00
C GLY A 205 -7.48 1.32 1.37
N GLY A 206 -7.29 2.48 1.98
CA GLY A 206 -7.77 2.74 3.35
C GLY A 206 -6.82 2.20 4.43
N GLY A 207 -6.60 2.97 5.48
CA GLY A 207 -5.69 2.60 6.57
C GLY A 207 -6.39 1.92 7.76
N TRP A 208 -5.61 1.25 8.61
CA TRP A 208 -6.04 0.50 9.80
C TRP A 208 -6.91 1.29 10.78
N SER A 209 -6.74 2.61 10.82
CA SER A 209 -7.46 3.49 11.75
C SER A 209 -8.78 4.03 11.19
N HIS A 210 -9.08 3.78 9.91
CA HIS A 210 -10.23 4.34 9.21
C HIS A 210 -11.47 3.43 9.29
N PRO A 211 -12.69 4.01 9.37
CA PRO A 211 -13.94 3.27 9.31
C PRO A 211 -14.12 2.46 8.01
N ALA A 212 -14.96 1.44 8.04
CA ALA A 212 -15.26 0.51 6.94
C ALA A 212 -15.50 1.17 5.57
N LYS A 213 -16.17 2.32 5.54
CA LYS A 213 -16.45 3.03 4.28
C LYS A 213 -15.19 3.42 3.50
N TYR A 214 -14.04 3.59 4.18
CA TYR A 214 -12.78 4.01 3.55
C TYR A 214 -11.97 2.86 2.94
N VAL A 215 -12.33 1.60 3.21
CA VAL A 215 -11.65 0.44 2.63
C VAL A 215 -12.33 -0.08 1.36
N ARG A 216 -13.34 0.62 0.82
CA ARG A 216 -13.90 0.37 -0.52
C ARG A 216 -12.86 0.70 -1.59
N LEU A 217 -12.75 -0.13 -2.62
CA LEU A 217 -11.75 0.00 -3.67
C LEU A 217 -11.82 1.30 -4.47
N VAL A 218 -12.99 1.92 -4.54
CA VAL A 218 -13.20 3.19 -5.26
C VAL A 218 -12.73 4.41 -4.47
N LEU A 219 -12.54 4.26 -3.15
CA LEU A 219 -12.17 5.39 -2.31
C LEU A 219 -10.71 5.77 -2.53
N ARG A 220 -10.49 7.05 -2.58
CA ARG A 220 -9.19 7.69 -2.74
C ARG A 220 -9.00 8.75 -1.65
N SER A 221 -7.77 8.91 -1.20
CA SER A 221 -7.32 10.06 -0.44
C SER A 221 -6.34 10.87 -1.27
N VAL A 222 -6.16 12.12 -0.94
CA VAL A 222 -5.18 13.01 -1.60
C VAL A 222 -4.40 13.70 -0.50
N HIS A 223 -3.09 13.49 -0.49
CA HIS A 223 -2.18 14.09 0.49
C HIS A 223 -1.09 14.90 -0.21
N ASP A 224 -0.47 15.81 0.54
CA ASP A 224 0.75 16.46 0.11
C ASP A 224 1.88 15.40 -0.01
N PRO A 225 2.73 15.44 -1.05
CA PRO A 225 3.78 14.45 -1.24
C PRO A 225 4.81 14.38 -0.10
N GLU A 226 4.94 15.42 0.72
CA GLU A 226 5.86 15.46 1.87
C GLU A 226 5.24 14.91 3.17
N GLU A 227 3.93 14.70 3.22
CA GLU A 227 3.26 14.17 4.41
C GLU A 227 3.66 12.72 4.71
N CYS A 228 3.84 12.43 6.02
CA CYS A 228 4.23 11.12 6.53
C CYS A 228 3.28 10.71 7.65
N TYR A 229 2.42 9.71 7.39
CA TYR A 229 1.44 9.21 8.36
C TYR A 229 1.72 7.77 8.78
N ASP A 230 1.28 7.40 9.98
CA ASP A 230 1.34 6.03 10.51
C ASP A 230 0.36 5.07 9.82
N THR A 231 -0.36 5.58 8.83
CA THR A 231 -1.29 4.81 7.97
C THR A 231 -0.86 4.75 6.53
N ASP A 232 0.19 5.46 6.10
CA ASP A 232 0.54 5.65 4.71
C ASP A 232 1.86 4.95 4.37
N GLY A 233 1.78 4.06 3.40
CA GLY A 233 2.90 3.32 2.84
C GLY A 233 2.70 3.12 1.34
N PHE A 234 3.19 2.01 0.77
CA PHE A 234 3.12 1.82 -0.68
C PHE A 234 3.39 0.38 -1.11
N ARG A 235 3.06 0.07 -2.36
CA ARG A 235 3.59 -1.06 -3.14
C ARG A 235 4.10 -0.57 -4.48
N CYS A 236 4.93 -1.37 -5.15
CA CYS A 236 5.47 -1.00 -6.44
C CYS A 236 4.81 -1.76 -7.59
N ALA A 237 4.90 -1.16 -8.79
CA ALA A 237 4.53 -1.77 -10.06
C ALA A 237 5.69 -1.68 -11.05
N ARG A 238 5.58 -2.42 -12.17
CA ARG A 238 6.54 -2.39 -13.27
C ARG A 238 5.86 -2.70 -14.58
N CYS A 239 6.26 -1.99 -15.63
CA CYS A 239 5.90 -2.37 -17.01
C CYS A 239 6.61 -3.68 -17.41
N LEU A 240 6.08 -4.36 -18.41
CA LEU A 240 6.68 -5.54 -19.03
C LEU A 240 8.01 -5.24 -19.67
#